data_7d2c20956d7baf1ee19bf01a0cd6ec43
#
_entry.id   7d2c20956d7baf1ee19bf01a0cd6ec43
#
_cell.length_a   1.000
_cell.length_b   1.000
_cell.length_c   1.000
_cell.angle_alpha   90.00
_cell.angle_beta   90.00
_cell.angle_gamma   90.00
#
_symmetry.space_group_name_H-M   'P 1'
#
loop_
_entity.id
_entity.type
_entity.pdbx_description
1 polymer ?
#
loop_
_entity_poly.entity_id
_entity_poly.type
_entity_poly.pdbx_seq_one_letter_code
_entity_poly.pdbx_strand_id
1 'polypeptide(L)'
;MLIVGGGIIGLEMASVYSALGTRIDVVEFKDQLMPGCDPDLVRCVEKIIKKRYETIRLETKVASLTTSEAGITAVFEGKHPGEELYDKVLVAVGRLPNGKLINAKQQASTSINTVSSRSINTSAPTFPTFSPLAMSSAADAGA
;
A
#
# COMPACT_ATOMS: atom_id res chain seq x y z
N MET A 1 10.05 14.15 -3.04
CA MET A 1 8.82 13.64 -2.36
C MET A 1 9.09 12.24 -1.86
N LEU A 2 8.69 11.94 -0.63
CA LEU A 2 8.80 10.59 -0.05
C LEU A 2 7.47 9.84 -0.18
N ILE A 3 7.53 8.58 -0.61
CA ILE A 3 6.41 7.62 -0.59
C ILE A 3 6.70 6.59 0.51
N VAL A 4 5.88 6.54 1.54
CA VAL A 4 5.98 5.56 2.63
C VAL A 4 5.04 4.39 2.31
N GLY A 5 5.62 3.24 1.99
CA GLY A 5 4.93 2.03 1.56
C GLY A 5 5.12 1.75 0.07
N GLY A 6 5.85 0.67 -0.22
CA GLY A 6 6.15 0.16 -1.57
C GLY A 6 5.09 -0.81 -2.11
N GLY A 7 3.88 -0.78 -1.57
CA GLY A 7 2.74 -1.53 -2.09
C GLY A 7 2.17 -0.95 -3.39
N ILE A 8 1.15 -1.59 -3.93
CA ILE A 8 0.53 -1.22 -5.22
C ILE A 8 0.11 0.26 -5.23
N ILE A 9 -0.59 0.73 -4.20
CA ILE A 9 -1.08 2.12 -4.12
C ILE A 9 0.09 3.11 -4.08
N GLY A 10 1.11 2.84 -3.25
CA GLY A 10 2.29 3.70 -3.14
C GLY A 10 3.03 3.84 -4.46
N LEU A 11 3.26 2.73 -5.17
CA LEU A 11 3.96 2.72 -6.45
C LEU A 11 3.13 3.32 -7.59
N GLU A 12 1.81 3.17 -7.57
CA GLU A 12 0.92 3.84 -8.52
C GLU A 12 1.03 5.36 -8.38
N MET A 13 0.92 5.87 -7.16
CA MET A 13 1.08 7.30 -6.89
C MET A 13 2.50 7.79 -7.21
N ALA A 14 3.53 7.02 -6.84
CA ALA A 14 4.91 7.32 -7.20
C ALA A 14 5.09 7.47 -8.71
N SER A 15 4.46 6.59 -9.50
CA SER A 15 4.52 6.62 -10.97
C SER A 15 3.87 7.88 -11.53
N VAL A 16 2.71 8.28 -10.99
CA VAL A 16 2.01 9.51 -11.40
C VAL A 16 2.86 10.75 -11.09
N TYR A 17 3.34 10.89 -9.85
CA TYR A 17 4.13 12.07 -9.47
C TYR A 17 5.48 12.12 -10.16
N SER A 18 6.13 10.97 -10.39
CA SER A 18 7.36 10.91 -11.20
C SER A 18 7.12 11.37 -12.63
N ALA A 19 6.00 10.99 -13.25
CA ALA A 19 5.64 11.43 -14.59
C ALA A 19 5.35 12.94 -14.66
N LEU A 20 4.94 13.54 -13.54
CA LEU A 20 4.76 14.99 -13.39
C LEU A 20 6.07 15.72 -13.06
N GLY A 21 7.21 15.04 -13.07
CA GLY A 21 8.53 15.64 -12.85
C GLY A 21 8.98 15.70 -11.38
N THR A 22 8.25 15.08 -10.45
CA THR A 22 8.64 15.03 -9.05
C THR A 22 9.74 13.99 -8.84
N ARG A 23 10.81 14.34 -8.11
CA ARG A 23 11.80 13.37 -7.63
C ARG A 23 11.19 12.52 -6.52
N ILE A 24 11.25 11.20 -6.67
CA ILE A 24 10.57 10.23 -5.81
C ILE A 24 11.58 9.37 -5.07
N ASP A 25 11.43 9.30 -3.76
CA ASP A 25 12.00 8.28 -2.89
C ASP A 25 10.89 7.35 -2.38
N VAL A 26 11.17 6.06 -2.37
CA VAL A 26 10.24 5.04 -1.85
C VAL A 26 10.90 4.33 -0.67
N VAL A 27 10.17 4.20 0.44
CA VAL A 27 10.57 3.39 1.58
C VAL A 27 9.55 2.28 1.83
N GLU A 28 10.05 1.05 1.96
CA GLU A 28 9.25 -0.14 2.22
C GLU A 28 9.85 -0.93 3.39
N PHE A 29 8.99 -1.31 4.34
CA PHE A 29 9.40 -2.08 5.52
C PHE A 29 9.77 -3.53 5.18
N LYS A 30 9.12 -4.10 4.16
CA LYS A 30 9.39 -5.46 3.69
C LYS A 30 10.65 -5.52 2.85
N ASP A 31 11.10 -6.74 2.59
CA ASP A 31 12.27 -7.09 1.78
C ASP A 31 12.02 -6.95 0.26
N GLN A 32 10.76 -6.76 -0.15
CA GLN A 32 10.38 -6.53 -1.55
C GLN A 32 9.28 -5.48 -1.69
N LEU A 33 9.22 -4.87 -2.87
CA LEU A 33 8.07 -4.05 -3.29
C LEU A 33 6.85 -4.94 -3.56
N MET A 34 5.66 -4.36 -3.51
CA MET A 34 4.39 -5.06 -3.74
C MET A 34 4.32 -6.38 -2.95
N PRO A 35 4.37 -6.34 -1.60
CA PRO A 35 4.32 -7.54 -0.77
C PRO A 35 3.08 -8.37 -1.11
N GLY A 36 3.29 -9.68 -1.34
CA GLY A 36 2.24 -10.59 -1.77
C GLY A 36 2.16 -10.82 -3.28
N CYS A 37 2.89 -10.06 -4.09
CA CYS A 37 3.05 -10.36 -5.51
C CYS A 37 4.22 -11.31 -5.76
N ASP A 38 4.14 -12.05 -6.86
CA ASP A 38 5.18 -12.99 -7.25
C ASP A 38 6.52 -12.26 -7.51
N PRO A 39 7.63 -12.68 -6.90
CA PRO A 39 8.92 -12.00 -7.02
C PRO A 39 9.40 -11.82 -8.47
N ASP A 40 9.02 -12.70 -9.38
CA ASP A 40 9.39 -12.61 -10.80
C ASP A 40 8.74 -11.40 -11.47
N LEU A 41 7.48 -11.14 -11.16
CA LEU A 41 6.74 -9.98 -11.65
C LEU A 41 7.29 -8.70 -11.01
N VAL A 42 7.56 -8.72 -9.71
CA VAL A 42 8.13 -7.58 -8.99
C VAL A 42 9.45 -7.15 -9.59
N ARG A 43 10.35 -8.09 -9.92
CA ARG A 43 11.62 -7.79 -10.58
C ARG A 43 11.48 -7.08 -11.92
N CYS A 44 10.44 -7.39 -12.68
CA CYS A 44 10.18 -6.67 -13.94
C CYS A 44 9.80 -5.21 -13.69
N VAL A 45 8.94 -4.94 -12.71
CA VAL A 45 8.54 -3.58 -12.33
C VAL A 45 9.73 -2.81 -11.75
N GLU A 46 10.50 -3.42 -10.87
CA GLU A 46 11.68 -2.79 -10.25
C GLU A 46 12.69 -2.29 -11.28
N LYS A 47 12.94 -3.04 -12.35
CA LYS A 47 13.86 -2.62 -13.43
C LYS A 47 13.42 -1.31 -14.09
N ILE A 48 12.11 -1.07 -14.15
CA ILE A 48 11.53 0.14 -14.74
C ILE A 48 11.60 1.30 -13.76
N ILE A 49 11.14 1.10 -12.54
CA ILE A 49 11.01 2.18 -11.56
C ILE A 49 12.36 2.64 -11.00
N LYS A 50 13.35 1.73 -10.87
CA LYS A 50 14.73 2.09 -10.47
C LYS A 50 15.41 3.10 -11.40
N LYS A 51 14.91 3.26 -12.63
CA LYS A 51 15.42 4.26 -13.58
C LYS A 51 14.72 5.63 -13.44
N ARG A 52 13.61 5.68 -12.69
CA ARG A 52 12.76 6.86 -12.57
C ARG A 52 12.78 7.48 -11.19
N TYR A 53 13.02 6.66 -10.15
CA TYR A 53 13.03 7.11 -8.76
C TYR A 53 14.47 7.35 -8.31
N GLU A 54 14.65 8.30 -7.40
CA GLU A 54 15.97 8.63 -6.84
C GLU A 54 16.47 7.47 -5.96
N THR A 55 15.63 7.03 -5.00
CA THR A 55 15.96 5.92 -4.12
C THR A 55 14.78 4.99 -3.87
N ILE A 56 15.09 3.71 -3.63
CA ILE A 56 14.15 2.70 -3.13
C ILE A 56 14.83 2.02 -1.95
N ARG A 57 14.30 2.22 -0.74
CA ARG A 57 14.80 1.65 0.51
C ARG A 57 13.87 0.52 0.95
N LEU A 58 14.33 -0.71 0.79
CA LEU A 58 13.66 -1.91 1.33
C LEU A 58 14.16 -2.19 2.75
N GLU A 59 13.45 -3.02 3.50
CA GLU A 59 13.77 -3.39 4.88
C GLU A 59 14.02 -2.16 5.78
N THR A 60 13.30 -1.07 5.49
CA THR A 60 13.48 0.23 6.12
C THR A 60 12.11 0.79 6.49
N LYS A 61 11.98 1.28 7.71
CA LYS A 61 10.76 1.94 8.20
C LYS A 61 11.01 3.41 8.46
N VAL A 62 9.97 4.21 8.40
CA VAL A 62 9.96 5.57 8.89
C VAL A 62 9.69 5.52 10.40
N ALA A 63 10.65 5.97 11.19
CA ALA A 63 10.53 6.02 12.64
C ALA A 63 9.76 7.26 13.09
N SER A 64 10.02 8.41 12.45
CA SER A 64 9.31 9.65 12.74
C SER A 64 9.25 10.58 11.53
N LEU A 65 8.25 11.45 11.54
CA LEU A 65 8.08 12.55 10.59
C LEU A 65 7.90 13.83 11.41
N THR A 66 8.76 14.82 11.17
CA THR A 66 8.71 16.12 11.86
C THR A 66 8.54 17.22 10.83
N THR A 67 7.49 18.02 10.96
CA THR A 67 7.22 19.14 10.06
C THR A 67 7.93 20.39 10.56
N SER A 68 8.58 21.14 9.65
CA SER A 68 9.21 22.43 9.89
C SER A 68 8.86 23.39 8.75
N GLU A 69 9.30 24.65 8.86
CA GLU A 69 9.16 25.63 7.76
C GLU A 69 9.94 25.21 6.50
N ALA A 70 11.05 24.48 6.67
CA ALA A 70 11.87 23.98 5.57
C ALA A 70 11.29 22.74 4.87
N GLY A 71 10.30 22.06 5.48
CA GLY A 71 9.71 20.85 4.94
C GLY A 71 9.44 19.80 6.01
N ILE A 72 9.42 18.54 5.58
CA ILE A 72 9.14 17.37 6.44
C ILE A 72 10.42 16.53 6.55
N THR A 73 10.98 16.49 7.73
CA THR A 73 12.13 15.64 8.04
C THR A 73 11.63 14.22 8.34
N ALA A 74 12.14 13.24 7.61
CA ALA A 74 11.86 11.83 7.82
C ALA A 74 13.08 11.13 8.41
N VAL A 75 12.89 10.43 9.53
CA VAL A 75 13.92 9.59 10.18
C VAL A 75 13.65 8.13 9.81
N PHE A 76 14.68 7.46 9.30
CA PHE A 76 14.62 6.08 8.86
C PHE A 76 15.36 5.15 9.81
N GLU A 77 14.79 3.97 10.04
CA GLU A 77 15.41 2.86 10.78
C GLU A 77 15.34 1.57 9.96
N GLY A 78 16.28 0.66 10.19
CA GLY A 78 16.39 -0.63 9.52
C GLY A 78 17.66 -0.73 8.69
N LYS A 79 17.56 -1.28 7.50
CA LYS A 79 18.72 -1.54 6.62
C LYS A 79 19.39 -0.26 6.09
N HIS A 80 18.62 0.79 5.89
CA HIS A 80 19.09 2.08 5.39
C HIS A 80 18.70 3.19 6.38
N PRO A 81 19.37 3.27 7.56
CA PRO A 81 19.09 4.29 8.56
C PRO A 81 19.57 5.66 8.07
N GLY A 82 18.94 6.70 8.55
CA GLY A 82 19.32 8.07 8.23
C GLY A 82 18.19 9.05 8.44
N GLU A 83 18.43 10.28 8.04
CA GLU A 83 17.47 11.37 8.14
C GLU A 83 17.52 12.18 6.85
N GLU A 84 16.37 12.51 6.28
CA GLU A 84 16.27 13.31 5.05
C GLU A 84 15.09 14.27 5.09
N LEU A 85 15.25 15.40 4.39
CA LEU A 85 14.24 16.45 4.28
C LEU A 85 13.46 16.30 2.96
N TYR A 86 12.14 16.38 3.05
CA TYR A 86 11.22 16.28 1.93
C TYR A 86 10.21 17.43 1.90
N ASP A 87 9.86 17.90 0.70
CA ASP A 87 8.77 18.86 0.54
C ASP A 87 7.40 18.25 0.84
N LYS A 88 7.21 16.99 0.47
CA LYS A 88 5.95 16.24 0.64
C LYS A 88 6.22 14.81 1.00
N VAL A 89 5.32 14.24 1.81
CA VAL A 89 5.31 12.83 2.17
C VAL A 89 3.92 12.26 1.88
N LEU A 90 3.88 11.12 1.19
CA LEU A 90 2.66 10.35 0.97
C LEU A 90 2.76 9.04 1.75
N VAL A 91 1.77 8.76 2.58
CA VAL A 91 1.72 7.53 3.39
C VAL A 91 0.73 6.55 2.77
N ALA A 92 1.22 5.38 2.38
CA ALA A 92 0.46 4.30 1.73
C ALA A 92 0.78 2.93 2.35
N VAL A 93 0.76 2.85 3.69
CA VAL A 93 1.20 1.67 4.48
C VAL A 93 0.12 0.61 4.66
N GLY A 94 -1.05 0.77 4.05
CA GLY A 94 -2.13 -0.20 4.08
C GLY A 94 -3.51 0.41 4.23
N ARG A 95 -4.51 -0.46 4.28
CA ARG A 95 -5.93 -0.11 4.42
C ARG A 95 -6.58 -0.97 5.49
N LEU A 96 -7.49 -0.38 6.24
CA LEU A 96 -8.34 -1.10 7.18
C LEU A 96 -9.74 -1.27 6.58
N PRO A 97 -10.31 -2.48 6.59
CA PRO A 97 -11.66 -2.71 6.13
C PRO A 97 -12.69 -1.99 6.99
N ASN A 98 -13.65 -1.33 6.35
CA ASN A 98 -14.72 -0.58 7.02
C ASN A 98 -15.98 -1.43 7.30
N GLY A 99 -15.94 -2.74 7.13
CA GLY A 99 -17.07 -3.63 7.31
C GLY A 99 -17.76 -3.54 8.69
N LYS A 100 -17.02 -3.12 9.72
CA LYS A 100 -17.59 -2.90 11.07
C LYS A 100 -18.45 -1.65 11.15
N LEU A 101 -18.19 -0.65 10.31
CA LEU A 101 -18.87 0.66 10.35
C LEU A 101 -20.23 0.65 9.65
N ILE A 102 -20.48 -0.31 8.75
CA ILE A 102 -21.71 -0.40 7.96
C ILE A 102 -22.76 -1.32 8.56
N ASN A 103 -22.63 -1.72 9.83
CA ASN A 103 -23.58 -2.60 10.53
C ASN A 103 -23.88 -3.93 9.80
N ALA A 104 -22.89 -4.46 9.07
CA ALA A 104 -23.03 -5.66 8.24
C ALA A 104 -23.56 -6.90 9.01
N LYS A 105 -23.38 -6.92 10.34
CA LYS A 105 -23.92 -7.98 11.21
C LYS A 105 -25.45 -8.04 11.20
N GLN A 106 -26.14 -6.93 11.00
CA GLN A 106 -27.61 -6.90 10.93
C GLN A 106 -28.14 -7.57 9.66
N GLN A 107 -27.28 -7.70 8.63
CA GLN A 107 -27.60 -8.36 7.38
C GLN A 107 -27.02 -9.77 7.28
N ALA A 108 -26.67 -10.39 8.40
CA ALA A 108 -26.08 -11.73 8.49
C ALA A 108 -24.82 -11.94 7.65
N SER A 109 -24.12 -10.86 7.26
CA SER A 109 -22.82 -10.97 6.61
C SER A 109 -21.70 -10.96 7.65
N THR A 110 -20.65 -11.73 7.41
CA THR A 110 -19.50 -11.82 8.31
C THR A 110 -18.40 -10.88 7.84
N SER A 111 -18.02 -9.90 8.67
CA SER A 111 -16.85 -9.07 8.43
C SER A 111 -15.64 -9.67 9.13
N ILE A 112 -14.52 -9.74 8.44
CA ILE A 112 -13.24 -10.22 8.97
C ILE A 112 -12.24 -9.06 9.09
N ASN A 113 -11.24 -9.24 9.96
CA ASN A 113 -10.32 -8.15 10.31
C ASN A 113 -9.37 -7.73 9.18
N THR A 114 -9.12 -8.63 8.23
CA THR A 114 -8.15 -8.43 7.14
C THR A 114 -8.78 -8.24 5.77
N VAL A 115 -10.06 -8.60 5.61
CA VAL A 115 -10.81 -8.48 4.34
C VAL A 115 -12.13 -7.79 4.61
N SER A 116 -12.62 -6.99 3.69
CA SER A 116 -13.85 -6.22 3.85
C SER A 116 -15.11 -7.10 3.98
N SER A 117 -15.12 -8.27 3.35
CA SER A 117 -16.18 -9.27 3.48
C SER A 117 -15.67 -10.65 3.07
N ARG A 118 -16.24 -11.71 3.64
CA ARG A 118 -15.97 -13.08 3.19
C ARG A 118 -17.00 -13.46 2.14
N SER A 119 -16.55 -13.76 0.93
CA SER A 119 -17.40 -14.44 -0.06
C SER A 119 -17.54 -15.90 0.35
N ILE A 120 -18.76 -16.41 0.43
CA ILE A 120 -19.02 -17.82 0.61
C ILE A 120 -18.91 -18.46 -0.78
N ASN A 121 -18.13 -19.52 -0.88
CA ASN A 121 -17.87 -20.28 -2.12
C ASN A 121 -19.11 -21.11 -2.51
N THR A 122 -20.27 -20.48 -2.55
CA THR A 122 -21.52 -21.07 -3.03
C THR A 122 -22.02 -20.22 -4.18
N SER A 123 -22.43 -20.84 -5.23
CA SER A 123 -22.96 -20.24 -6.44
C SER A 123 -24.25 -19.38 -6.26
N ALA A 124 -24.71 -19.23 -5.01
CA ALA A 124 -25.81 -18.36 -4.66
C ALA A 124 -25.37 -17.39 -3.55
N PRO A 125 -25.52 -16.08 -3.69
CA PRO A 125 -25.37 -15.15 -2.59
C PRO A 125 -26.38 -15.51 -1.48
N THR A 126 -25.92 -15.49 -0.25
CA THR A 126 -26.78 -15.79 0.92
C THR A 126 -27.97 -14.83 1.04
N PHE A 127 -27.87 -13.70 0.33
CA PHE A 127 -28.96 -12.73 0.14
C PHE A 127 -28.94 -12.19 -1.29
N PRO A 128 -30.07 -12.26 -2.03
CA PRO A 128 -30.15 -11.83 -3.42
C PRO A 128 -29.88 -10.34 -3.67
N THR A 129 -29.86 -9.54 -2.63
CA THR A 129 -29.74 -8.07 -2.71
C THR A 129 -28.36 -7.52 -2.35
N PHE A 130 -27.41 -8.35 -1.93
CA PHE A 130 -26.08 -7.91 -1.53
C PHE A 130 -25.02 -8.67 -2.32
N SER A 131 -24.61 -8.11 -3.44
CA SER A 131 -23.39 -8.57 -4.13
C SER A 131 -22.19 -7.90 -3.46
N PRO A 132 -21.16 -8.65 -2.99
CA PRO A 132 -19.91 -8.04 -2.60
C PRO A 132 -19.35 -7.30 -3.81
N LEU A 133 -18.99 -6.04 -3.61
CA LEU A 133 -18.36 -5.24 -4.66
C LEU A 133 -17.13 -5.98 -5.19
N ALA A 134 -16.93 -5.92 -6.50
CA ALA A 134 -15.87 -6.62 -7.24
C ALA A 134 -14.43 -6.42 -6.72
N MET A 135 -14.21 -5.47 -5.81
CA MET A 135 -12.92 -5.26 -5.13
C MET A 135 -12.56 -6.32 -4.09
N SER A 136 -13.49 -7.22 -3.70
CA SER A 136 -13.17 -8.29 -2.73
C SER A 136 -12.62 -9.55 -3.40
N SER A 137 -12.86 -9.75 -4.70
CA SER A 137 -12.39 -10.93 -5.43
C SER A 137 -10.91 -10.91 -5.78
N ALA A 138 -10.26 -9.74 -5.78
CA ALA A 138 -8.83 -9.64 -6.05
C ALA A 138 -7.95 -10.03 -4.84
N ALA A 139 -8.50 -10.06 -3.62
CA ALA A 139 -7.76 -10.45 -2.42
C ALA A 139 -7.74 -11.98 -2.19
N ASP A 140 -8.69 -12.71 -2.78
CA ASP A 140 -8.77 -14.19 -2.66
C ASP A 140 -7.88 -14.94 -3.67
N ALA A 141 -7.27 -14.23 -4.62
CA ALA A 141 -6.42 -14.84 -5.64
C ALA A 141 -4.95 -15.03 -5.20
N GLY A 142 -4.62 -14.77 -3.94
CA GLY A 142 -3.26 -14.80 -3.41
C GLY A 142 -3.09 -15.60 -2.10
N ALA A 143 -3.90 -16.63 -1.85
CA ALA A 143 -3.70 -17.56 -0.74
C ALA A 143 -3.59 -18.99 -1.27
#